data_57a626234836ec6f545dac470fe68982
#
_entry.id   57a626234836ec6f545dac470fe68982
#
_cell.length_a   1.000
_cell.length_b   1.000
_cell.length_c   1.000
_cell.angle_alpha   90.00
_cell.angle_beta   90.00
_cell.angle_gamma   90.00
#
_symmetry.space_group_name_H-M   'P 1'
#
loop_
_entity.id
_entity.type
_entity.pdbx_description
1 polymer ?
#
loop_
_entity_poly.entity_id
_entity_poly.type
_entity_poly.pdbx_seq_one_letter_code
_entity_poly.pdbx_strand_id
1 'polypeptide(L)'
;LWKEYSTNSEYEVIVMPLPYYYKNIDGNADYSEDTGSYPEYVKLTSCDEFSYDKANPDKIVIQNPYDELNMTITVHPSFYSRNLAIHTQELIYIPYFKTDEIDEQDMRAYFWTKEYITMPGAVYADKVIAQSEGIKRLYVKKLTEFFGKDSEEEWNNKITY
;
A
#
# COMPACT_ATOMS: atom_id res chain seq x y z
N LEU A 1 -14.76 1.85 -1.13
CA LEU A 1 -14.35 0.61 -0.51
C LEU A 1 -15.15 0.34 0.78
N TRP A 2 -14.96 1.12 1.88
CA TRP A 2 -15.65 0.89 3.15
C TRP A 2 -17.18 0.80 3.01
N LYS A 3 -17.83 1.76 2.32
CA LYS A 3 -19.28 1.76 2.11
C LYS A 3 -19.79 0.50 1.41
N GLU A 4 -19.03 -0.03 0.49
CA GLU A 4 -19.40 -1.21 -0.28
C GLU A 4 -19.37 -2.47 0.59
N TYR A 5 -18.27 -2.66 1.30
CA TYR A 5 -18.10 -3.87 2.12
C TYR A 5 -18.87 -3.82 3.43
N SER A 6 -19.02 -2.66 4.07
CA SER A 6 -19.72 -2.54 5.36
C SER A 6 -21.24 -2.76 5.27
N THR A 7 -21.81 -2.70 4.08
CA THR A 7 -23.23 -2.99 3.85
C THR A 7 -23.52 -4.46 3.56
N ASN A 8 -22.48 -5.25 3.29
CA ASN A 8 -22.61 -6.68 3.05
C ASN A 8 -22.33 -7.46 4.34
N SER A 9 -23.32 -8.21 4.82
CA SER A 9 -23.24 -8.99 6.06
C SER A 9 -22.25 -10.19 6.02
N GLU A 10 -21.69 -10.49 4.86
CA GLU A 10 -20.63 -11.49 4.71
C GLU A 10 -19.27 -11.01 5.17
N TYR A 11 -19.10 -9.67 5.36
CA TYR A 11 -17.82 -9.07 5.75
C TYR A 11 -17.89 -8.39 7.10
N GLU A 12 -16.89 -8.64 7.91
CA GLU A 12 -16.54 -7.76 9.04
C GLU A 12 -15.45 -6.79 8.56
N VAL A 13 -15.78 -5.50 8.51
CA VAL A 13 -14.86 -4.47 8.00
C VAL A 13 -14.25 -3.68 9.14
N ILE A 14 -12.95 -3.79 9.30
CA ILE A 14 -12.17 -3.07 10.30
C ILE A 14 -11.42 -1.94 9.61
N VAL A 15 -11.59 -0.72 10.12
CA VAL A 15 -10.82 0.45 9.67
C VAL A 15 -9.90 0.87 10.79
N MET A 16 -8.62 0.84 10.52
CA MET A 16 -7.58 1.13 11.50
C MET A 16 -6.69 2.26 10.98
N PRO A 17 -6.82 3.48 11.52
CA PRO A 17 -5.86 4.54 11.27
C PRO A 17 -4.50 4.16 11.84
N LEU A 18 -3.47 4.29 11.02
CA LEU A 18 -2.11 4.04 11.48
C LEU A 18 -1.44 5.37 11.80
N PRO A 19 -0.88 5.53 13.00
CA PRO A 19 -0.04 6.68 13.31
C PRO A 19 1.20 6.65 12.42
N TYR A 20 1.61 7.80 11.94
CA TYR A 20 2.86 7.94 11.20
C TYR A 20 3.84 8.83 11.97
N TYR A 21 5.11 8.68 11.66
CA TYR A 21 6.21 9.32 12.34
C TYR A 21 7.07 10.08 11.33
N TYR A 22 7.52 11.27 11.69
CA TYR A 22 8.53 11.97 10.92
C TYR A 22 9.92 11.41 11.21
N LYS A 23 10.71 11.22 10.18
CA LYS A 23 12.13 10.88 10.31
C LYS A 23 12.94 12.15 10.42
N ASN A 24 13.86 12.19 11.39
CA ASN A 24 14.86 13.24 11.47
C ASN A 24 16.00 13.00 10.47
N ILE A 25 16.98 13.90 10.44
CA ILE A 25 18.12 13.83 9.50
C ILE A 25 18.95 12.54 9.65
N ASP A 26 18.94 11.93 10.83
CA ASP A 26 19.63 10.68 11.11
C ASP A 26 18.79 9.45 10.75
N GLY A 27 17.59 9.65 10.22
CA GLY A 27 16.63 8.59 9.86
C GLY A 27 15.86 8.00 11.04
N ASN A 28 16.01 8.55 12.25
CA ASN A 28 15.25 8.13 13.42
C ASN A 28 13.83 8.70 13.35
N ALA A 29 12.85 7.90 13.77
CA ALA A 29 11.47 8.34 13.82
C ALA A 29 11.18 9.18 15.06
N ASP A 30 10.81 10.44 14.87
CA ASP A 30 10.28 11.30 15.92
C ASP A 30 8.75 11.20 15.91
N TYR A 31 8.17 10.98 17.09
CA TYR A 31 6.74 10.75 17.24
C TYR A 31 5.93 12.00 16.93
N SER A 32 5.10 11.90 15.92
CA SER A 32 4.03 12.85 15.64
C SER A 32 2.81 12.07 15.22
N GLU A 33 1.79 12.04 16.06
CA GLU A 33 0.50 11.47 15.68
C GLU A 33 -0.33 12.54 14.98
N ASP A 34 -0.48 12.40 13.68
CA ASP A 34 -1.60 13.01 12.98
C ASP A 34 -2.50 11.89 12.47
N THR A 35 -3.56 11.63 13.20
CA THR A 35 -4.53 10.59 12.86
C THR A 35 -5.52 11.02 11.79
N GLY A 36 -5.42 12.25 11.29
CA GLY A 36 -6.34 12.79 10.31
C GLY A 36 -7.78 12.92 10.85
N SER A 37 -8.69 13.37 9.99
CA SER A 37 -10.12 13.37 10.28
C SER A 37 -10.83 12.30 9.46
N TYR A 38 -11.61 11.46 10.13
CA TYR A 38 -12.42 10.42 9.52
C TYR A 38 -13.90 10.75 9.59
N PRO A 39 -14.71 10.32 8.60
CA PRO A 39 -16.15 10.50 8.69
C PRO A 39 -16.74 9.80 9.91
N GLU A 40 -17.65 10.47 10.63
CA GLU A 40 -18.28 9.96 11.86
C GLU A 40 -18.99 8.60 11.69
N TYR A 41 -19.44 8.29 10.46
CA TYR A 41 -20.10 7.02 10.16
C TYR A 41 -19.12 5.84 10.01
N VAL A 42 -17.80 6.07 10.03
CA VAL A 42 -16.80 5.01 9.97
C VAL A 42 -16.36 4.64 11.38
N LYS A 43 -16.68 3.41 11.79
CA LYS A 43 -16.17 2.88 13.05
C LYS A 43 -14.67 2.61 12.93
N LEU A 44 -13.90 3.30 13.76
CA LEU A 44 -12.45 3.12 13.83
C LEU A 44 -12.07 2.13 14.92
N THR A 45 -11.01 1.40 14.68
CA THR A 45 -10.35 0.51 15.65
C THR A 45 -8.95 1.06 15.93
N SER A 46 -8.58 1.16 17.21
CA SER A 46 -7.22 1.57 17.58
C SER A 46 -6.20 0.49 17.17
N CYS A 47 -5.08 0.92 16.61
CA CYS A 47 -3.99 0.00 16.27
C CYS A 47 -3.34 -0.62 17.52
N ASP A 48 -3.39 0.04 18.68
CA ASP A 48 -2.86 -0.46 19.94
C ASP A 48 -3.73 -1.58 20.55
N GLU A 49 -5.01 -1.59 20.19
CA GLU A 49 -5.97 -2.58 20.69
C GLU A 49 -6.18 -3.75 19.73
N PHE A 50 -5.66 -3.64 18.49
CA PHE A 50 -5.86 -4.64 17.46
C PHE A 50 -4.83 -5.77 17.56
N SER A 51 -5.31 -7.01 17.49
CA SER A 51 -4.48 -8.21 17.47
C SER A 51 -4.72 -8.99 16.19
N TYR A 52 -3.73 -9.08 15.33
CA TYR A 52 -3.79 -9.87 14.09
C TYR A 52 -4.06 -11.35 14.37
N ASP A 53 -3.43 -11.92 15.40
CA ASP A 53 -3.60 -13.34 15.76
C ASP A 53 -5.04 -13.68 16.18
N LYS A 54 -5.74 -12.72 16.79
CA LYS A 54 -7.15 -12.89 17.18
C LYS A 54 -8.11 -12.61 16.05
N ALA A 55 -7.82 -11.60 15.25
CA ALA A 55 -8.67 -11.18 14.15
C ALA A 55 -8.53 -12.12 12.95
N ASN A 56 -7.32 -12.64 12.70
CA ASN A 56 -6.99 -13.52 11.57
C ASN A 56 -7.63 -13.02 10.25
N PRO A 57 -7.32 -11.80 9.82
CA PRO A 57 -8.01 -11.18 8.70
C PRO A 57 -7.76 -11.96 7.40
N ASP A 58 -8.81 -12.25 6.65
CA ASP A 58 -8.69 -12.86 5.32
C ASP A 58 -7.97 -11.93 4.35
N LYS A 59 -8.23 -10.62 4.47
CA LYS A 59 -7.65 -9.60 3.59
C LYS A 59 -7.21 -8.37 4.38
N ILE A 60 -6.03 -7.86 4.04
CA ILE A 60 -5.55 -6.57 4.49
C ILE A 60 -5.39 -5.65 3.29
N VAL A 61 -5.96 -4.45 3.35
CA VAL A 61 -5.81 -3.43 2.32
C VAL A 61 -4.90 -2.33 2.82
N ILE A 62 -3.83 -2.05 2.08
CA ILE A 62 -2.89 -0.97 2.36
C ILE A 62 -2.90 0.07 1.25
N GLN A 63 -2.55 1.30 1.58
CA GLN A 63 -2.47 2.40 0.63
C GLN A 63 -1.08 3.03 0.57
N ASN A 64 -0.27 2.88 1.64
CA ASN A 64 1.09 3.40 1.69
C ASN A 64 2.06 2.43 0.99
N PRO A 65 2.84 2.88 -0.02
CA PRO A 65 3.80 2.02 -0.69
C PRO A 65 5.16 1.92 -0.02
N TYR A 66 5.52 2.88 0.83
CA TYR A 66 6.92 3.18 1.12
C TYR A 66 7.53 2.42 2.31
N ASP A 67 6.75 2.10 3.33
CA ASP A 67 7.23 1.47 4.57
C ASP A 67 8.51 2.18 5.12
N GLU A 68 9.59 1.44 5.33
CA GLU A 68 10.88 1.96 5.78
C GLU A 68 11.62 2.83 4.74
N LEU A 69 11.26 2.73 3.47
CA LEU A 69 11.99 3.39 2.38
C LEU A 69 11.60 4.86 2.17
N ASN A 70 10.53 5.33 2.80
CA ASN A 70 10.23 6.76 2.78
C ASN A 70 11.29 7.54 3.57
N MET A 71 11.82 8.60 2.96
CA MET A 71 12.90 9.40 3.54
C MET A 71 12.42 10.35 4.64
N THR A 72 11.14 10.68 4.68
CA THR A 72 10.60 11.73 5.54
C THR A 72 9.60 11.25 6.57
N ILE A 73 8.80 10.25 6.22
CA ILE A 73 7.77 9.69 7.10
C ILE A 73 7.81 8.17 7.10
N THR A 74 7.35 7.57 8.18
CA THR A 74 7.20 6.12 8.27
C THR A 74 6.05 5.76 9.20
N VAL A 75 5.61 4.51 9.18
CA VAL A 75 4.72 3.91 10.17
C VAL A 75 5.52 2.99 11.09
N HIS A 76 4.92 2.52 12.17
CA HIS A 76 5.58 1.53 13.02
C HIS A 76 5.91 0.25 12.20
N PRO A 77 7.07 -0.37 12.41
CA PRO A 77 7.52 -1.53 11.62
C PRO A 77 6.55 -2.70 11.57
N SER A 78 5.71 -2.90 12.60
CA SER A 78 4.65 -3.93 12.58
C SER A 78 3.63 -3.74 11.44
N PHE A 79 3.53 -2.53 10.89
CA PHE A 79 2.63 -2.19 9.78
C PHE A 79 3.35 -2.11 8.42
N TYR A 80 4.61 -2.51 8.34
CA TYR A 80 5.28 -2.66 7.05
C TYR A 80 4.65 -3.78 6.23
N SER A 81 4.56 -3.60 4.94
CA SER A 81 3.88 -4.52 4.02
C SER A 81 4.34 -5.97 4.19
N ARG A 82 5.67 -6.17 4.32
CA ARG A 82 6.25 -7.50 4.55
C ARG A 82 5.78 -8.16 5.85
N ASN A 83 5.52 -7.36 6.90
CA ASN A 83 5.05 -7.86 8.19
C ASN A 83 3.53 -8.08 8.17
N LEU A 84 2.78 -7.24 7.45
CA LEU A 84 1.34 -7.44 7.27
C LEU A 84 1.03 -8.69 6.43
N ALA A 85 1.84 -8.98 5.41
CA ALA A 85 1.65 -10.12 4.53
C ALA A 85 1.63 -11.48 5.26
N ILE A 86 2.31 -11.61 6.41
CA ILE A 86 2.29 -12.85 7.20
C ILE A 86 1.05 -13.03 8.08
N HIS A 87 0.21 -11.99 8.20
CA HIS A 87 -0.97 -11.98 9.05
C HIS A 87 -2.29 -12.03 8.27
N THR A 88 -2.24 -12.27 6.97
CA THR A 88 -3.43 -12.32 6.11
C THR A 88 -3.26 -13.35 5.00
N GLN A 89 -4.37 -13.79 4.44
CA GLN A 89 -4.35 -14.66 3.25
C GLN A 89 -4.12 -13.86 1.96
N GLU A 90 -4.50 -12.58 1.94
CA GLU A 90 -4.32 -11.70 0.78
C GLU A 90 -4.02 -10.27 1.23
N LEU A 91 -2.81 -9.79 0.95
CA LEU A 91 -2.44 -8.39 1.12
C LEU A 91 -2.70 -7.64 -0.19
N ILE A 92 -3.56 -6.61 -0.14
CA ILE A 92 -3.96 -5.83 -1.32
C ILE A 92 -3.39 -4.43 -1.18
N TYR A 93 -2.63 -3.99 -2.18
CA TYR A 93 -2.15 -2.62 -2.28
C TYR A 93 -3.01 -1.81 -3.25
N ILE A 94 -3.58 -0.71 -2.75
CA ILE A 94 -4.33 0.27 -3.56
C ILE A 94 -3.65 1.62 -3.39
N PRO A 95 -2.94 2.16 -4.39
CA PRO A 95 -2.27 3.44 -4.29
C PRO A 95 -3.22 4.57 -3.88
N TYR A 96 -2.84 5.38 -2.90
CA TYR A 96 -3.65 6.51 -2.41
C TYR A 96 -3.59 7.73 -3.33
N PHE A 97 -2.57 7.81 -4.17
CA PHE A 97 -2.40 8.93 -5.11
C PHE A 97 -2.97 8.60 -6.48
N LYS A 98 -3.47 9.64 -7.14
CA LYS A 98 -3.83 9.59 -8.55
C LYS A 98 -2.74 10.25 -9.37
N THR A 99 -2.42 9.63 -10.49
CA THR A 99 -1.50 10.20 -11.48
C THR A 99 -2.23 10.32 -12.83
N ASP A 100 -1.81 11.27 -13.64
CA ASP A 100 -2.16 11.24 -15.06
C ASP A 100 -1.52 10.01 -15.72
N GLU A 101 -2.03 9.62 -16.88
CA GLU A 101 -1.37 8.61 -17.71
C GLU A 101 0.03 9.13 -18.07
N ILE A 102 1.04 8.31 -17.80
CA ILE A 102 2.44 8.71 -17.99
C ILE A 102 2.89 8.29 -19.36
N ASP A 103 3.27 9.26 -20.17
CA ASP A 103 3.92 8.99 -21.44
C ASP A 103 5.34 8.47 -21.17
N GLU A 104 5.62 7.27 -21.66
CA GLU A 104 6.94 6.64 -21.54
C GLU A 104 8.04 7.41 -22.30
N GLN A 105 7.67 8.29 -23.23
CA GLN A 105 8.60 9.16 -23.94
C GLN A 105 9.00 10.37 -23.07
N ASP A 106 8.20 10.74 -22.08
CA ASP A 106 8.63 11.67 -21.03
C ASP A 106 9.55 10.95 -20.04
N MET A 107 10.82 10.89 -20.42
CA MET A 107 11.85 10.19 -19.64
C MET A 107 11.96 10.68 -18.20
N ARG A 108 11.62 11.94 -17.93
CA ARG A 108 11.66 12.48 -16.57
C ARG A 108 10.49 11.97 -15.74
N ALA A 109 9.28 12.08 -16.24
CA ALA A 109 8.09 11.54 -15.58
C ALA A 109 8.23 10.03 -15.37
N TYR A 110 8.64 9.31 -16.42
CA TYR A 110 8.87 7.87 -16.37
C TYR A 110 9.95 7.47 -15.34
N PHE A 111 11.04 8.22 -15.23
CA PHE A 111 12.10 7.95 -14.24
C PHE A 111 11.57 8.02 -12.81
N TRP A 112 10.79 9.05 -12.49
CA TRP A 112 10.29 9.26 -11.13
C TRP A 112 9.25 8.23 -10.69
N THR A 113 8.65 7.47 -11.62
CA THR A 113 7.68 6.43 -11.25
C THR A 113 8.28 5.32 -10.39
N LYS A 114 9.57 5.05 -10.49
CA LYS A 114 10.26 4.06 -9.66
C LYS A 114 10.13 4.37 -8.16
N GLU A 115 10.04 5.66 -7.80
CA GLU A 115 9.97 6.11 -6.39
C GLU A 115 8.71 5.66 -5.65
N TYR A 116 7.72 5.12 -6.38
CA TYR A 116 6.51 4.57 -5.77
C TYR A 116 6.09 3.20 -6.33
N ILE A 117 6.54 2.83 -7.54
CA ILE A 117 6.18 1.54 -8.15
C ILE A 117 7.02 0.39 -7.57
N THR A 118 8.32 0.59 -7.38
CA THR A 118 9.23 -0.46 -6.87
C THR A 118 9.33 -0.47 -5.34
N MET A 119 8.31 0.06 -4.67
CA MET A 119 8.27 0.20 -3.22
C MET A 119 7.66 -1.03 -2.54
N PRO A 120 7.93 -1.23 -1.23
CA PRO A 120 7.50 -2.40 -0.48
C PRO A 120 6.01 -2.74 -0.62
N GLY A 121 5.11 -1.74 -0.60
CA GLY A 121 3.69 -1.97 -0.74
C GLY A 121 3.31 -2.68 -2.03
N ALA A 122 3.92 -2.33 -3.17
CA ALA A 122 3.69 -3.01 -4.43
C ALA A 122 4.40 -4.37 -4.50
N VAL A 123 5.59 -4.47 -3.89
CA VAL A 123 6.42 -5.69 -3.94
C VAL A 123 5.85 -6.80 -3.07
N TYR A 124 5.46 -6.49 -1.84
CA TYR A 124 5.01 -7.50 -0.87
C TYR A 124 3.51 -7.81 -0.93
N ALA A 125 2.68 -6.95 -1.56
CA ALA A 125 1.27 -7.26 -1.74
C ALA A 125 1.08 -8.50 -2.63
N ASP A 126 0.03 -9.26 -2.39
CA ASP A 126 -0.41 -10.35 -3.27
C ASP A 126 -1.14 -9.81 -4.48
N LYS A 127 -1.78 -8.64 -4.31
CA LYS A 127 -2.53 -7.97 -5.37
C LYS A 127 -2.31 -6.46 -5.34
N VAL A 128 -2.10 -5.88 -6.52
CA VAL A 128 -2.03 -4.43 -6.70
C VAL A 128 -3.18 -3.98 -7.58
N ILE A 129 -3.91 -2.94 -7.15
CA ILE A 129 -5.01 -2.38 -7.94
C ILE A 129 -4.58 -1.03 -8.49
N ALA A 130 -4.21 -1.02 -9.76
CA ALA A 130 -3.85 0.20 -10.48
C ALA A 130 -5.10 1.01 -10.86
N GLN A 131 -4.95 2.31 -11.07
CA GLN A 131 -6.08 3.19 -11.41
C GLN A 131 -6.59 3.02 -12.85
N SER A 132 -5.78 2.46 -13.75
CA SER A 132 -6.10 2.28 -15.17
C SER A 132 -5.25 1.18 -15.80
N GLU A 133 -5.62 0.76 -16.99
CA GLU A 133 -4.83 -0.18 -17.80
C GLU A 133 -3.45 0.39 -18.15
N GLY A 134 -3.35 1.69 -18.46
CA GLY A 134 -2.08 2.35 -18.76
C GLY A 134 -1.15 2.31 -17.55
N ILE A 135 -1.67 2.62 -16.37
CA ILE A 135 -0.90 2.56 -15.12
C ILE A 135 -0.54 1.10 -14.77
N LYS A 136 -1.42 0.11 -15.01
CA LYS A 136 -1.04 -1.30 -14.86
C LYS A 136 0.19 -1.63 -15.72
N ARG A 137 0.15 -1.30 -17.02
CA ARG A 137 1.29 -1.54 -17.92
C ARG A 137 2.57 -0.90 -17.42
N LEU A 138 2.46 0.33 -16.90
CA LEU A 138 3.60 1.04 -16.32
C LEU A 138 4.19 0.32 -15.10
N TYR A 139 3.34 -0.15 -14.19
CA TYR A 139 3.77 -0.94 -13.02
C TYR A 139 4.47 -2.22 -13.45
N VAL A 140 3.86 -3.01 -14.34
CA VAL A 140 4.44 -4.25 -14.85
C VAL A 140 5.81 -3.98 -15.45
N LYS A 141 5.91 -2.99 -16.34
CA LYS A 141 7.16 -2.64 -17.00
C LYS A 141 8.25 -2.24 -16.01
N LYS A 142 7.94 -1.35 -15.06
CA LYS A 142 8.89 -0.87 -14.05
C LYS A 142 9.38 -1.98 -13.11
N LEU A 143 8.48 -2.82 -12.65
CA LEU A 143 8.82 -3.95 -11.79
C LEU A 143 9.66 -4.99 -12.56
N THR A 144 9.30 -5.25 -13.83
CA THR A 144 10.11 -6.13 -14.71
C THR A 144 11.51 -5.56 -14.98
N GLU A 145 11.64 -4.26 -15.21
CA GLU A 145 12.95 -3.60 -15.34
C GLU A 145 13.79 -3.73 -14.06
N PHE A 146 13.15 -3.68 -12.90
CA PHE A 146 13.83 -3.72 -11.60
C PHE A 146 14.20 -5.14 -11.17
N PHE A 147 13.31 -6.12 -11.34
CA PHE A 147 13.47 -7.50 -10.87
C PHE A 147 13.98 -8.46 -11.95
N GLY A 148 13.96 -8.06 -13.22
CA GLY A 148 14.40 -8.87 -14.35
C GLY A 148 13.24 -9.40 -15.20
N LYS A 149 13.55 -9.76 -16.45
CA LYS A 149 12.55 -10.16 -17.46
C LYS A 149 11.72 -11.38 -17.07
N ASP A 150 12.30 -12.29 -16.34
CA ASP A 150 11.64 -13.54 -15.93
C ASP A 150 10.49 -13.31 -14.93
N SER A 151 10.40 -12.11 -14.35
CA SER A 151 9.34 -11.71 -13.41
C SER A 151 8.08 -11.10 -14.08
N GLU A 152 8.09 -10.87 -15.40
CA GLU A 152 7.01 -10.15 -16.08
C GLU A 152 5.64 -10.81 -15.93
N GLU A 153 5.58 -12.13 -16.05
CA GLU A 153 4.33 -12.89 -15.90
C GLU A 153 3.76 -12.77 -14.49
N GLU A 154 4.62 -12.83 -13.49
CA GLU A 154 4.23 -12.64 -12.09
C GLU A 154 3.57 -11.28 -11.87
N TRP A 155 4.20 -10.19 -12.36
CA TRP A 155 3.65 -8.84 -12.24
C TRP A 155 2.35 -8.65 -13.01
N ASN A 156 2.23 -9.24 -14.20
CA ASN A 156 1.00 -9.21 -14.97
C ASN A 156 -0.18 -9.85 -14.24
N ASN A 157 0.07 -10.95 -13.54
CA ASN A 157 -0.95 -11.68 -12.78
C ASN A 157 -1.31 -10.94 -11.47
N LYS A 158 -0.33 -10.33 -10.81
CA LYS A 158 -0.47 -9.63 -9.54
C LYS A 158 -1.20 -8.29 -9.68
N ILE A 159 -1.00 -7.58 -10.79
CA ILE A 159 -1.52 -6.22 -10.99
C ILE A 159 -2.80 -6.24 -11.82
N THR A 160 -3.85 -5.64 -11.27
CA THR A 160 -5.17 -5.47 -11.92
C THR A 160 -5.56 -3.98 -11.96
N TYR A 161 -6.64 -3.63 -12.64
CA TYR A 161 -7.18 -2.27 -12.68
C TYR A 161 -8.71 -2.29 -12.72
#